data_75957f50a624de2dee2e7adf41f09e8f
#
_entry.id   75957f50a624de2dee2e7adf41f09e8f
#
_cell.length_a   1.000
_cell.length_b   1.000
_cell.length_c   1.000
_cell.angle_alpha   90.00
_cell.angle_beta   90.00
_cell.angle_gamma   90.00
#
_symmetry.space_group_name_H-M   'P 1'
#
loop_
_entity.id
_entity.type
_entity.pdbx_description
1 polymer ?
#
loop_
_entity_poly.entity_id
_entity_poly.type
_entity_poly.pdbx_seq_one_letter_code
_entity_poly.pdbx_strand_id
1 'polypeptide(L)'
;YLCMIGMVFLCTFSAVLTLCREVISDYTAYSSAQVEAAAFVEQNTSPTSRFLTNNRHVNEIAALAGRNVLNGAGTFLAMHGLYHTEYHKDFRTIYETPAVSADLIRTYDIDYIEVSSWERASYAVDENYFRSAWPCIFDNGEIQIYQINP
;
A
#
# COMPACT_ATOMS: atom_id res chain seq x y z
N TYR A 1 -36.05 29.70 23.59
CA TYR A 1 -35.09 29.11 24.53
C TYR A 1 -35.18 27.57 24.53
N LEU A 2 -36.40 26.97 24.58
CA LEU A 2 -36.55 25.50 24.60
C LEU A 2 -35.99 24.82 23.34
N CYS A 3 -36.25 25.38 22.15
CA CYS A 3 -35.70 24.87 20.89
C CYS A 3 -34.16 24.94 20.84
N MET A 4 -33.59 26.03 21.39
CA MET A 4 -32.14 26.19 21.45
C MET A 4 -31.49 25.17 22.38
N ILE A 5 -32.08 24.92 23.55
CA ILE A 5 -31.62 23.88 24.49
C ILE A 5 -31.72 22.49 23.84
N GLY A 6 -32.83 22.21 23.18
CA GLY A 6 -33.00 20.94 22.42
C GLY A 6 -31.96 20.76 21.33
N MET A 7 -31.63 21.82 20.59
CA MET A 7 -30.61 21.75 19.52
C MET A 7 -29.21 21.52 20.10
N VAL A 8 -28.85 22.23 21.17
CA VAL A 8 -27.57 22.04 21.88
C VAL A 8 -27.45 20.60 22.39
N PHE A 9 -28.53 20.09 23.02
CA PHE A 9 -28.55 18.70 23.49
C PHE A 9 -28.33 17.70 22.37
N LEU A 10 -29.05 17.84 21.24
CA LEU A 10 -28.90 16.94 20.10
C LEU A 10 -27.48 16.96 19.50
N CYS A 11 -26.90 18.14 19.35
CA CYS A 11 -25.53 18.28 18.85
C CYS A 11 -24.51 17.65 19.80
N THR A 12 -24.66 17.91 21.12
CA THR A 12 -23.74 17.35 22.13
C THR A 12 -23.89 15.84 22.22
N PHE A 13 -25.10 15.31 22.17
CA PHE A 13 -25.38 13.88 22.22
C PHE A 13 -24.77 13.15 20.99
N SER A 14 -24.93 13.74 19.80
CA SER A 14 -24.30 13.21 18.59
C SER A 14 -22.76 13.15 18.70
N ALA A 15 -22.13 14.19 19.23
CA ALA A 15 -20.70 14.23 19.46
C ALA A 15 -20.24 13.16 20.46
N VAL A 16 -20.98 12.95 21.54
CA VAL A 16 -20.70 11.90 22.54
C VAL A 16 -20.82 10.51 21.89
N LEU A 17 -21.85 10.26 21.09
CA LEU A 17 -22.00 8.98 20.38
C LEU A 17 -20.85 8.72 19.40
N THR A 18 -20.39 9.75 18.67
CA THR A 18 -19.24 9.64 17.78
C THR A 18 -17.97 9.29 18.58
N LEU A 19 -17.74 9.98 19.70
CA LEU A 19 -16.60 9.71 20.57
C LEU A 19 -16.65 8.29 21.13
N CYS A 20 -17.81 7.83 21.62
CA CYS A 20 -17.98 6.46 22.09
C CYS A 20 -17.68 5.45 20.99
N ARG A 21 -18.15 5.69 19.78
CA ARG A 21 -17.85 4.84 18.63
C ARG A 21 -16.34 4.72 18.37
N GLU A 22 -15.63 5.85 18.38
CA GLU A 22 -14.18 5.85 18.15
C GLU A 22 -13.42 5.12 19.28
N VAL A 23 -13.83 5.30 20.54
CA VAL A 23 -13.18 4.64 21.69
C VAL A 23 -13.35 3.12 21.68
N ILE A 24 -14.49 2.60 21.19
CA ILE A 24 -14.75 1.15 21.11
C ILE A 24 -14.40 0.56 19.74
N SER A 25 -13.90 1.36 18.79
CA SER A 25 -13.51 0.90 17.47
C SER A 25 -12.13 0.27 17.52
N ASP A 26 -12.00 -0.99 17.08
CA ASP A 26 -10.73 -1.70 16.91
C ASP A 26 -10.05 -1.36 15.56
N TYR A 27 -10.34 -0.17 15.01
CA TYR A 27 -9.74 0.24 13.73
C TYR A 27 -8.25 0.50 13.89
N THR A 28 -7.45 -0.28 13.17
CA THR A 28 -6.01 -0.10 12.99
C THR A 28 -5.73 0.30 11.54
N ALA A 29 -5.08 1.44 11.34
CA ALA A 29 -4.69 1.89 10.00
C ALA A 29 -3.60 1.00 9.41
N TYR A 30 -2.63 0.59 10.24
CA TYR A 30 -1.50 -0.27 9.87
C TYR A 30 -1.31 -1.38 10.89
N SER A 31 -1.05 -2.60 10.42
CA SER A 31 -0.65 -3.71 11.28
C SER A 31 0.78 -3.51 11.80
N SER A 32 1.15 -4.25 12.86
CA SER A 32 2.53 -4.25 13.34
C SER A 32 3.53 -4.69 12.27
N ALA A 33 3.16 -5.66 11.44
CA ALA A 33 3.98 -6.14 10.34
C ALA A 33 4.21 -5.04 9.27
N GLN A 34 3.21 -4.22 8.98
CA GLN A 34 3.33 -3.08 8.07
C GLN A 34 4.23 -1.97 8.63
N VAL A 35 4.11 -1.68 9.92
CA VAL A 35 4.98 -0.69 10.58
C VAL A 35 6.44 -1.16 10.58
N GLU A 36 6.68 -2.44 10.83
CA GLU A 36 8.01 -3.04 10.79
C GLU A 36 8.62 -2.99 9.38
N ALA A 37 7.85 -3.35 8.35
CA ALA A 37 8.28 -3.27 6.96
C ALA A 37 8.62 -1.83 6.56
N ALA A 38 7.77 -0.87 6.92
CA ALA A 38 8.00 0.54 6.64
C ALA A 38 9.27 1.06 7.33
N ALA A 39 9.50 0.71 8.60
CA ALA A 39 10.69 1.10 9.33
C ALA A 39 11.97 0.51 8.70
N PHE A 40 11.91 -0.75 8.25
CA PHE A 40 13.02 -1.36 7.50
C PHE A 40 13.31 -0.60 6.20
N VAL A 41 12.27 -0.31 5.41
CA VAL A 41 12.40 0.40 4.13
C VAL A 41 12.95 1.80 4.34
N GLU A 42 12.48 2.53 5.34
CA GLU A 42 12.98 3.87 5.66
C GLU A 42 14.50 3.87 5.93
N GLN A 43 14.99 2.87 6.65
CA GLN A 43 16.38 2.79 7.09
C GLN A 43 17.33 2.20 6.04
N ASN A 44 16.82 1.35 5.13
CA ASN A 44 17.66 0.51 4.27
C ASN A 44 17.51 0.80 2.76
N THR A 45 16.68 1.77 2.37
CA THR A 45 16.49 2.11 0.96
C THR A 45 16.66 3.61 0.70
N SER A 46 16.94 3.98 -0.55
CA SER A 46 17.05 5.39 -0.94
C SER A 46 15.69 6.10 -0.84
N PRO A 47 15.64 7.38 -0.41
CA PRO A 47 14.41 8.18 -0.45
C PRO A 47 13.77 8.30 -1.85
N THR A 48 14.54 8.11 -2.91
CA THR A 48 14.08 8.18 -4.30
C THR A 48 13.65 6.83 -4.86
N SER A 49 13.83 5.74 -4.12
CA SER A 49 13.48 4.38 -4.56
C SER A 49 12.02 4.25 -4.94
N ARG A 50 11.78 3.47 -6.00
CA ARG A 50 10.46 3.18 -6.55
C ARG A 50 10.03 1.78 -6.21
N PHE A 51 8.89 1.70 -5.53
CA PHE A 51 8.29 0.45 -5.12
C PHE A 51 7.09 0.11 -5.98
N LEU A 52 7.00 -1.12 -6.44
CA LEU A 52 5.77 -1.69 -6.95
C LEU A 52 5.03 -2.36 -5.79
N THR A 53 3.82 -1.88 -5.52
CA THR A 53 2.91 -2.37 -4.48
C THR A 53 1.52 -2.52 -5.09
N ASN A 54 0.53 -2.95 -4.30
CA ASN A 54 -0.86 -2.88 -4.75
C ASN A 54 -1.41 -1.42 -4.75
N ASN A 55 -2.63 -1.24 -5.23
CA ASN A 55 -3.28 0.06 -5.38
C ASN A 55 -4.07 0.52 -4.14
N ARG A 56 -3.64 0.15 -2.94
CA ARG A 56 -4.33 0.56 -1.70
C ARG A 56 -4.18 2.05 -1.42
N HIS A 57 -5.20 2.62 -0.80
CA HIS A 57 -5.15 3.98 -0.29
C HIS A 57 -4.20 4.10 0.91
N VAL A 58 -4.31 3.16 1.84
CA VAL A 58 -3.43 3.09 3.03
C VAL A 58 -2.26 2.18 2.67
N ASN A 59 -1.16 2.77 2.23
CA ASN A 59 0.06 2.07 1.83
C ASN A 59 1.19 2.47 2.77
N GLU A 60 1.77 1.51 3.46
CA GLU A 60 2.84 1.69 4.44
C GLU A 60 4.13 2.21 3.84
N ILE A 61 4.47 1.77 2.62
CA ILE A 61 5.70 2.18 1.92
C ILE A 61 5.65 3.66 1.57
N ALA A 62 4.48 4.15 1.12
CA ALA A 62 4.30 5.56 0.80
C ALA A 62 4.11 6.41 2.05
N ALA A 63 3.22 5.98 2.97
CA ALA A 63 2.77 6.83 4.07
C ALA A 63 3.70 6.84 5.28
N LEU A 64 4.34 5.70 5.59
CA LEU A 64 5.23 5.59 6.76
C LEU A 64 6.70 5.67 6.35
N ALA A 65 7.11 4.97 5.28
CA ALA A 65 8.50 5.00 4.83
C ALA A 65 8.84 6.17 3.90
N GLY A 66 7.85 6.88 3.36
CA GLY A 66 8.05 8.05 2.49
C GLY A 66 8.73 7.70 1.16
N ARG A 67 8.46 6.52 0.58
CA ARG A 67 9.02 6.09 -0.70
C ARG A 67 8.02 6.25 -1.83
N ASN A 68 8.51 6.30 -3.07
CA ASN A 68 7.65 6.40 -4.23
C ASN A 68 6.99 5.06 -4.52
N VAL A 69 5.67 5.04 -4.64
CA VAL A 69 4.91 3.88 -5.08
C VAL A 69 4.36 4.11 -6.48
N LEU A 70 4.48 3.11 -7.35
CA LEU A 70 4.04 3.20 -8.74
C LEU A 70 2.54 2.97 -8.89
N ASN A 71 1.97 2.13 -8.06
CA ASN A 71 0.57 1.75 -8.09
C ASN A 71 -0.21 2.47 -6.99
N GLY A 72 -0.49 3.75 -7.20
CA GLY A 72 -1.26 4.55 -6.24
C GLY A 72 -2.74 4.18 -6.20
N ALA A 73 -3.45 4.70 -5.20
CA ALA A 73 -4.89 4.45 -5.03
C ALA A 73 -5.69 4.88 -6.27
N GLY A 74 -6.23 3.91 -6.99
CA GLY A 74 -6.88 4.11 -8.29
C GLY A 74 -8.00 5.16 -8.28
N THR A 75 -8.77 5.24 -7.20
CA THR A 75 -9.84 6.25 -7.04
C THR A 75 -9.28 7.68 -7.06
N PHE A 76 -8.16 7.93 -6.37
CA PHE A 76 -7.54 9.26 -6.36
C PHE A 76 -6.92 9.58 -7.71
N LEU A 77 -6.23 8.62 -8.34
CA LEU A 77 -5.68 8.81 -9.67
C LEU A 77 -6.77 9.11 -10.70
N ALA A 78 -7.91 8.40 -10.62
CA ALA A 78 -9.06 8.64 -11.51
C ALA A 78 -9.66 10.04 -11.32
N MET A 79 -9.81 10.50 -10.07
CA MET A 79 -10.32 11.85 -9.77
C MET A 79 -9.41 12.97 -10.30
N HIS A 80 -8.12 12.71 -10.42
CA HIS A 80 -7.13 13.63 -10.99
C HIS A 80 -6.87 13.42 -12.49
N GLY A 81 -7.65 12.54 -13.15
CA GLY A 81 -7.49 12.25 -14.59
C GLY A 81 -6.21 11.47 -14.93
N LEU A 82 -5.56 10.87 -13.94
CA LEU A 82 -4.29 10.15 -14.08
C LEU A 82 -4.47 8.62 -14.15
N TYR A 83 -5.73 8.14 -14.13
CA TYR A 83 -6.02 6.72 -14.13
C TYR A 83 -5.92 6.14 -15.54
N HIS A 84 -4.98 5.23 -15.74
CA HIS A 84 -4.82 4.49 -17.00
C HIS A 84 -4.94 2.99 -16.74
N THR A 85 -5.89 2.33 -17.37
CA THR A 85 -6.13 0.88 -17.25
C THR A 85 -4.95 0.04 -17.73
N GLU A 86 -4.08 0.58 -18.56
CA GLU A 86 -2.90 -0.11 -19.08
C GLU A 86 -1.89 -0.42 -17.99
N TYR A 87 -1.64 0.49 -17.05
CA TYR A 87 -0.73 0.25 -15.91
C TYR A 87 -1.13 -0.96 -15.07
N HIS A 88 -2.43 -1.19 -14.90
CA HIS A 88 -2.89 -2.36 -14.14
C HIS A 88 -2.59 -3.69 -14.83
N LYS A 89 -2.61 -3.71 -16.17
CA LYS A 89 -2.23 -4.91 -16.94
C LYS A 89 -0.74 -5.17 -16.81
N ASP A 90 0.07 -4.13 -16.91
CA ASP A 90 1.52 -4.22 -16.81
C ASP A 90 1.95 -4.71 -15.41
N PHE A 91 1.39 -4.11 -14.35
CA PHE A 91 1.67 -4.52 -12.98
C PHE A 91 1.17 -5.95 -12.68
N ARG A 92 0.01 -6.33 -13.22
CA ARG A 92 -0.45 -7.71 -13.18
C ARG A 92 0.54 -8.66 -13.85
N THR A 93 1.07 -8.30 -15.02
CA THR A 93 2.07 -9.09 -15.73
C THR A 93 3.34 -9.26 -14.91
N ILE A 94 3.80 -8.20 -14.22
CA ILE A 94 4.98 -8.27 -13.36
C ILE A 94 4.76 -9.25 -12.19
N TYR A 95 3.59 -9.26 -11.57
CA TYR A 95 3.31 -10.18 -10.45
C TYR A 95 3.03 -11.61 -10.90
N GLU A 96 2.26 -11.80 -11.99
CA GLU A 96 1.75 -13.11 -12.41
C GLU A 96 2.67 -13.85 -13.39
N THR A 97 3.43 -13.11 -14.21
CA THR A 97 4.36 -13.68 -15.21
C THR A 97 5.69 -12.91 -15.24
N PRO A 98 6.42 -12.87 -14.12
CA PRO A 98 7.61 -12.04 -13.98
C PRO A 98 8.73 -12.40 -14.95
N ALA A 99 8.80 -13.63 -15.42
CA ALA A 99 9.80 -14.10 -16.38
C ALA A 99 9.81 -13.31 -17.70
N VAL A 100 8.69 -12.72 -18.10
CA VAL A 100 8.55 -11.92 -19.33
C VAL A 100 8.42 -10.42 -19.08
N SER A 101 8.56 -9.98 -17.83
CA SER A 101 8.31 -8.60 -17.43
C SER A 101 9.53 -7.69 -17.37
N ALA A 102 10.71 -8.15 -17.78
CA ALA A 102 11.97 -7.40 -17.66
C ALA A 102 11.91 -6.01 -18.33
N ASP A 103 11.23 -5.90 -19.47
CA ASP A 103 11.07 -4.61 -20.16
C ASP A 103 10.14 -3.67 -19.42
N LEU A 104 9.08 -4.18 -18.80
CA LEU A 104 8.16 -3.41 -17.96
C LEU A 104 8.88 -2.89 -16.70
N ILE A 105 9.64 -3.74 -16.04
CA ILE A 105 10.44 -3.39 -14.87
C ILE A 105 11.38 -2.22 -15.20
N ARG A 106 12.07 -2.29 -16.34
CA ARG A 106 12.95 -1.20 -16.80
C ARG A 106 12.17 0.06 -17.20
N THR A 107 11.04 -0.09 -17.86
CA THR A 107 10.20 1.04 -18.31
C THR A 107 9.68 1.85 -17.12
N TYR A 108 9.28 1.17 -16.05
CA TYR A 108 8.79 1.81 -14.83
C TYR A 108 9.88 2.14 -13.82
N ASP A 109 11.13 1.75 -14.09
CA ASP A 109 12.29 1.98 -13.22
C ASP A 109 12.02 1.47 -11.79
N ILE A 110 11.68 0.18 -11.69
CA ILE A 110 11.29 -0.46 -10.43
C ILE A 110 12.54 -0.91 -9.70
N ASP A 111 12.73 -0.39 -8.48
CA ASP A 111 13.84 -0.80 -7.61
C ASP A 111 13.45 -1.97 -6.70
N TYR A 112 12.21 -1.95 -6.20
CA TYR A 112 11.72 -2.94 -5.24
C TYR A 112 10.29 -3.36 -5.56
N ILE A 113 9.98 -4.62 -5.22
CA ILE A 113 8.61 -5.15 -5.28
C ILE A 113 8.21 -5.67 -3.90
N GLU A 114 7.05 -5.22 -3.43
CA GLU A 114 6.40 -5.71 -2.23
C GLU A 114 5.45 -6.87 -2.56
N VAL A 115 5.46 -7.90 -1.71
CA VAL A 115 4.49 -9.00 -1.73
C VAL A 115 3.93 -9.20 -0.34
N SER A 116 2.70 -8.74 -0.14
CA SER A 116 1.93 -8.90 1.10
C SER A 116 0.66 -9.71 0.87
N SER A 117 -0.18 -9.83 1.88
CA SER A 117 -1.51 -10.44 1.75
C SER A 117 -2.38 -9.74 0.68
N TRP A 118 -2.13 -8.47 0.43
CA TRP A 118 -2.90 -7.67 -0.53
C TRP A 118 -2.51 -7.95 -1.98
N GLU A 119 -1.20 -8.08 -2.27
CA GLU A 119 -0.73 -8.49 -3.57
C GLU A 119 -1.21 -9.91 -3.89
N ARG A 120 -1.10 -10.83 -2.93
CA ARG A 120 -1.60 -12.21 -3.05
C ARG A 120 -3.11 -12.29 -3.26
N ALA A 121 -3.89 -11.36 -2.69
CA ALA A 121 -5.34 -11.30 -2.90
C ALA A 121 -5.71 -10.67 -4.27
N SER A 122 -4.85 -9.81 -4.82
CA SER A 122 -5.11 -9.06 -6.05
C SER A 122 -4.56 -9.73 -7.31
N TYR A 123 -3.47 -10.50 -7.16
CA TYR A 123 -2.71 -11.11 -8.24
C TYR A 123 -2.38 -12.57 -7.93
N ALA A 124 -2.25 -13.40 -8.95
CA ALA A 124 -1.67 -14.74 -8.84
C ALA A 124 -0.13 -14.65 -8.83
N VAL A 125 0.43 -14.17 -7.70
CA VAL A 125 1.88 -13.88 -7.59
C VAL A 125 2.71 -15.14 -7.79
N ASP A 126 3.66 -15.12 -8.74
CA ASP A 126 4.64 -16.20 -8.92
C ASP A 126 5.80 -16.06 -7.91
N GLU A 127 5.51 -16.40 -6.65
CA GLU A 127 6.49 -16.32 -5.56
C GLU A 127 7.70 -17.21 -5.78
N ASN A 128 7.57 -18.31 -6.53
CA ASN A 128 8.70 -19.18 -6.82
C ASN A 128 9.72 -18.49 -7.72
N TYR A 129 9.24 -17.78 -8.73
CA TYR A 129 10.11 -16.97 -9.57
C TYR A 129 10.75 -15.84 -8.75
N PHE A 130 9.96 -15.10 -7.96
CA PHE A 130 10.47 -14.01 -7.13
C PHE A 130 11.64 -14.47 -6.26
N ARG A 131 11.46 -15.56 -5.51
CA ARG A 131 12.51 -16.11 -4.64
C ARG A 131 13.76 -16.61 -5.39
N SER A 132 13.60 -17.04 -6.63
CA SER A 132 14.73 -17.56 -7.42
C SER A 132 15.49 -16.46 -8.16
N ALA A 133 14.80 -15.39 -8.57
CA ALA A 133 15.33 -14.36 -9.44
C ALA A 133 15.89 -13.15 -8.69
N TRP A 134 15.31 -12.82 -7.53
CA TRP A 134 15.61 -11.58 -6.81
C TRP A 134 15.88 -11.81 -5.33
N PRO A 135 16.86 -11.09 -4.74
CA PRO A 135 17.11 -11.16 -3.31
C PRO A 135 15.92 -10.62 -2.52
N CYS A 136 15.41 -11.42 -1.59
CA CYS A 136 14.45 -10.97 -0.59
C CYS A 136 15.23 -10.25 0.51
N ILE A 137 15.10 -8.92 0.58
CA ILE A 137 15.82 -8.08 1.54
C ILE A 137 15.08 -7.92 2.87
N PHE A 138 13.78 -8.21 2.88
CA PHE A 138 12.94 -8.18 4.08
C PHE A 138 11.88 -9.26 4.00
N ASP A 139 11.67 -9.98 5.10
CA ASP A 139 10.60 -10.97 5.27
C ASP A 139 10.26 -11.09 6.76
N ASN A 140 9.03 -10.74 7.12
CA ASN A 140 8.51 -10.91 8.48
C ASN A 140 7.37 -11.95 8.54
N GLY A 141 7.24 -12.78 7.51
CA GLY A 141 6.21 -13.81 7.38
C GLY A 141 4.89 -13.31 6.79
N GLU A 142 4.60 -12.02 6.82
CA GLU A 142 3.40 -11.40 6.24
C GLU A 142 3.75 -10.58 4.99
N ILE A 143 4.84 -9.81 5.06
CA ILE A 143 5.32 -8.91 4.01
C ILE A 143 6.73 -9.34 3.59
N GLN A 144 6.92 -9.46 2.28
CA GLN A 144 8.22 -9.71 1.64
C GLN A 144 8.56 -8.55 0.72
N ILE A 145 9.83 -8.13 0.73
CA ILE A 145 10.33 -7.07 -0.15
C ILE A 145 11.50 -7.64 -0.94
N TYR A 146 11.37 -7.60 -2.25
CA TYR A 146 12.37 -8.06 -3.20
C TYR A 146 13.09 -6.88 -3.84
N GLN A 147 14.41 -6.92 -3.87
CA GLN A 147 15.24 -5.94 -4.56
C GLN A 147 15.43 -6.36 -6.02
N ILE A 148 15.07 -5.47 -6.96
CA ILE A 148 15.12 -5.74 -8.40
C ILE A 148 16.41 -5.17 -9.00
N ASN A 149 16.68 -3.91 -8.70
CA ASN A 149 17.90 -3.23 -9.12
C ASN A 149 18.80 -3.04 -7.89
N PRO A 150 20.01 -3.66 -7.87
CA PRO A 150 20.95 -3.54 -6.76
C PRO A 150 21.60 -2.15 -6.68
#